data_a6c47ae2819bdde2ed03207db42063b2
#
_entry.id   a6c47ae2819bdde2ed03207db42063b2
#
_cell.length_a   1.000
_cell.length_b   1.000
_cell.length_c   1.000
_cell.angle_alpha   90.00
_cell.angle_beta   90.00
_cell.angle_gamma   90.00
#
_symmetry.space_group_name_H-M   'P 1'
#
loop_
_entity.id
_entity.type
_entity.pdbx_description
1 polymer ?
#
loop_
_entity_poly.entity_id
_entity_poly.type
_entity_poly.pdbx_seq_one_letter_code
_entity_poly.pdbx_strand_id
1 'polypeptide(L)'
;INDFIGKYKERLLNRRECKKKLRLWYELQWGREKAIFERKKIMYPYKSFENRFAIDENNSFSSADVYSFYINKEYEEIFSYEYLVGLLNSEVYNKYFKINAKKISKNAYDYYPNKVMKIKIFKDSNYTHIEDLSKQVLQRLKNGESNISDLEYKINNLIRGSLGI
;
A
#
# COMPACT_ATOMS: atom_id res chain seq x y z
N ILE A 1 -19.63 -0.67 -21.79
CA ILE A 1 -19.46 -2.02 -21.20
C ILE A 1 -19.35 -3.05 -22.32
N ASN A 2 -20.33 -3.07 -23.25
CA ASN A 2 -20.33 -4.06 -24.36
C ASN A 2 -19.09 -3.94 -25.24
N ASP A 3 -18.67 -2.72 -25.58
CA ASP A 3 -17.52 -2.46 -26.45
C ASP A 3 -16.19 -2.90 -25.81
N PHE A 4 -16.11 -2.92 -24.49
CA PHE A 4 -14.89 -3.24 -23.76
C PHE A 4 -14.82 -4.71 -23.33
N ILE A 5 -15.85 -5.23 -22.65
CA ILE A 5 -15.86 -6.59 -22.11
C ILE A 5 -16.90 -7.51 -22.76
N GLY A 6 -17.70 -7.01 -23.70
CA GLY A 6 -18.79 -7.76 -24.33
C GLY A 6 -18.34 -9.05 -25.00
N LYS A 7 -17.14 -9.08 -25.58
CA LYS A 7 -16.53 -10.28 -26.15
C LYS A 7 -16.32 -11.44 -25.14
N TYR A 8 -16.37 -11.13 -23.85
CA TYR A 8 -16.24 -12.14 -22.78
C TYR A 8 -17.58 -12.47 -22.12
N LYS A 9 -18.71 -11.97 -22.63
CA LYS A 9 -20.04 -12.07 -22.00
C LYS A 9 -20.43 -13.48 -21.67
N GLU A 10 -20.30 -14.43 -22.61
CA GLU A 10 -20.63 -15.83 -22.37
C GLU A 10 -19.81 -16.45 -21.25
N ARG A 11 -18.50 -16.19 -21.25
CA ARG A 11 -17.60 -16.65 -20.18
C ARG A 11 -17.99 -16.05 -18.83
N LEU A 12 -18.32 -14.77 -18.79
CA LEU A 12 -18.70 -14.05 -17.59
C LEU A 12 -20.07 -14.48 -17.06
N LEU A 13 -21.03 -14.81 -17.93
CA LEU A 13 -22.32 -15.41 -17.56
C LEU A 13 -22.16 -16.77 -16.86
N ASN A 14 -21.10 -17.50 -17.18
CA ASN A 14 -20.81 -18.80 -16.57
C ASN A 14 -20.26 -18.73 -15.14
N ARG A 15 -19.95 -17.55 -14.62
CA ARG A 15 -19.54 -17.36 -13.22
C ARG A 15 -20.65 -17.81 -12.27
N ARG A 16 -20.26 -18.36 -11.11
CA ARG A 16 -21.18 -18.88 -10.08
C ARG A 16 -22.22 -17.83 -9.65
N GLU A 17 -21.79 -16.60 -9.45
CA GLU A 17 -22.61 -15.46 -9.00
C GLU A 17 -23.66 -15.07 -10.04
N CYS A 18 -23.32 -15.15 -11.33
CA CYS A 18 -24.24 -14.89 -12.43
C CYS A 18 -25.28 -16.02 -12.56
N LYS A 19 -24.83 -17.28 -12.49
CA LYS A 19 -25.73 -18.43 -12.51
C LYS A 19 -26.74 -18.43 -11.35
N LYS A 20 -26.32 -17.94 -10.19
CA LYS A 20 -27.18 -17.75 -9.01
C LYS A 20 -28.00 -16.46 -9.02
N LYS A 21 -27.93 -15.68 -10.09
CA LYS A 21 -28.59 -14.37 -10.25
C LYS A 21 -28.24 -13.36 -9.13
N LEU A 22 -27.09 -13.48 -8.52
CA LEU A 22 -26.58 -12.59 -7.48
C LEU A 22 -25.85 -11.38 -8.05
N ARG A 23 -25.35 -11.48 -9.28
CA ARG A 23 -24.62 -10.44 -10.00
C ARG A 23 -24.94 -10.47 -11.49
N LEU A 24 -24.90 -9.30 -12.12
CA LEU A 24 -24.96 -9.20 -13.58
C LEU A 24 -23.60 -9.62 -14.18
N TRP A 25 -23.58 -10.01 -15.43
CA TRP A 25 -22.40 -10.58 -16.08
C TRP A 25 -21.20 -9.61 -16.11
N TYR A 26 -21.45 -8.29 -16.09
CA TYR A 26 -20.43 -7.24 -16.10
C TYR A 26 -20.05 -6.73 -14.70
N GLU A 27 -20.79 -7.11 -13.66
CA GLU A 27 -20.48 -6.68 -12.30
C GLU A 27 -19.28 -7.42 -11.72
N LEU A 28 -18.51 -6.71 -10.89
CA LEU A 28 -17.46 -7.33 -10.08
C LEU A 28 -18.08 -8.21 -9.00
N GLN A 29 -17.44 -9.33 -8.69
CA GLN A 29 -17.88 -10.21 -7.59
C GLN A 29 -17.84 -9.48 -6.25
N TRP A 30 -16.77 -8.73 -6.03
CA TRP A 30 -16.54 -7.90 -4.84
C TRP A 30 -16.25 -6.48 -5.32
N GLY A 31 -17.31 -5.71 -5.55
CA GLY A 31 -17.20 -4.28 -5.86
C GLY A 31 -16.69 -3.53 -4.64
N ARG A 32 -15.81 -2.58 -4.89
CA ARG A 32 -15.38 -1.60 -3.89
C ARG A 32 -15.97 -0.24 -4.26
N GLU A 33 -16.20 0.60 -3.28
CA GLU A 33 -16.68 1.95 -3.51
C GLU A 33 -15.67 2.76 -4.34
N LYS A 34 -16.15 3.44 -5.36
CA LYS A 34 -15.33 4.24 -6.27
C LYS A 34 -14.54 5.31 -5.53
N ALA A 35 -15.16 5.94 -4.53
CA ALA A 35 -14.54 6.96 -3.69
C ALA A 35 -13.24 6.51 -2.97
N ILE A 36 -13.08 5.20 -2.71
CA ILE A 36 -11.84 4.66 -2.14
C ILE A 36 -10.67 4.77 -3.12
N PHE A 37 -10.95 4.66 -4.42
CA PHE A 37 -9.92 4.75 -5.47
C PHE A 37 -9.62 6.19 -5.87
N GLU A 38 -10.62 7.07 -5.85
CA GLU A 38 -10.53 8.46 -6.34
C GLU A 38 -10.04 9.42 -5.25
N ARG A 39 -8.95 9.05 -4.57
CA ARG A 39 -8.28 9.88 -3.55
C ARG A 39 -6.83 9.49 -3.41
N LYS A 40 -6.00 10.42 -2.89
CA LYS A 40 -4.63 10.10 -2.47
C LYS A 40 -4.67 8.99 -1.42
N LYS A 41 -3.85 7.97 -1.60
CA LYS A 41 -3.82 6.79 -0.74
C LYS A 41 -2.46 6.12 -0.74
N ILE A 42 -2.21 5.28 0.24
CA ILE A 42 -1.09 4.35 0.24
C ILE A 42 -1.60 3.00 -0.20
N MET A 43 -0.94 2.41 -1.19
CA MET A 43 -1.22 1.08 -1.71
C MET A 43 -0.16 0.10 -1.25
N TYR A 44 -0.54 -1.16 -1.05
CA TYR A 44 0.38 -2.23 -0.67
C TYR A 44 -0.14 -3.59 -1.14
N PRO A 45 0.75 -4.56 -1.46
CA PRO A 45 0.34 -5.88 -1.93
C PRO A 45 -0.23 -6.73 -0.78
N TYR A 46 -1.18 -7.60 -1.09
CA TYR A 46 -1.73 -8.60 -0.16
C TYR A 46 -0.66 -9.56 0.37
N LYS A 47 0.31 -9.92 -0.48
CA LYS A 47 1.42 -10.83 -0.14
C LYS A 47 2.74 -10.21 -0.56
N SER A 48 3.71 -10.20 0.33
CA SER A 48 5.03 -9.68 0.01
C SER A 48 6.13 -10.35 0.84
N PHE A 49 7.36 -10.28 0.35
CA PHE A 49 8.55 -10.70 1.09
C PHE A 49 9.04 -9.62 2.07
N GLU A 50 8.66 -8.39 1.82
CA GLU A 50 9.05 -7.19 2.56
C GLU A 50 7.97 -6.13 2.48
N ASN A 51 8.07 -5.09 3.30
CA ASN A 51 7.18 -3.95 3.22
C ASN A 51 7.32 -3.27 1.85
N ARG A 52 6.18 -3.01 1.20
CA ARG A 52 6.07 -2.35 -0.11
C ARG A 52 4.87 -1.42 -0.12
N PHE A 53 5.04 -0.28 0.49
CA PHE A 53 4.04 0.76 0.55
C PHE A 53 4.36 1.83 -0.48
N ALA A 54 3.39 2.22 -1.29
CA ALA A 54 3.55 3.22 -2.34
C ALA A 54 2.40 4.22 -2.30
N ILE A 55 2.71 5.49 -2.58
CA ILE A 55 1.69 6.55 -2.69
C ILE A 55 1.05 6.47 -4.07
N ASP A 56 -0.29 6.50 -4.11
CA ASP A 56 -1.06 6.69 -5.34
C ASP A 56 -1.79 8.02 -5.29
N GLU A 57 -1.45 8.89 -6.25
CA GLU A 57 -2.06 10.20 -6.50
C GLU A 57 -2.85 10.22 -7.82
N ASN A 58 -2.84 9.11 -8.56
CA ASN A 58 -3.40 9.01 -9.91
C ASN A 58 -4.79 8.35 -9.94
N ASN A 59 -5.42 8.19 -8.79
CA ASN A 59 -6.72 7.53 -8.69
C ASN A 59 -6.72 6.09 -9.27
N SER A 60 -5.63 5.36 -9.09
CA SER A 60 -5.44 4.02 -9.64
C SER A 60 -6.43 3.03 -9.04
N PHE A 61 -7.04 2.23 -9.90
CA PHE A 61 -7.86 1.09 -9.49
C PHE A 61 -6.98 -0.15 -9.35
N SER A 62 -7.20 -0.91 -8.30
CA SER A 62 -6.41 -2.11 -8.01
C SER A 62 -7.25 -3.39 -7.97
N SER A 63 -6.61 -4.52 -8.23
CA SER A 63 -7.20 -5.85 -8.04
C SER A 63 -7.40 -6.18 -6.55
N ALA A 64 -7.98 -7.35 -6.27
CA ALA A 64 -8.15 -7.85 -4.92
C ALA A 64 -6.82 -8.14 -4.18
N ASP A 65 -5.73 -8.26 -4.92
CA ASP A 65 -4.39 -8.56 -4.38
C ASP A 65 -3.61 -7.30 -3.96
N VAL A 66 -4.21 -6.12 -4.12
CA VAL A 66 -3.63 -4.85 -3.67
C VAL A 66 -4.64 -4.14 -2.78
N TYR A 67 -4.22 -3.88 -1.56
CA TYR A 67 -4.97 -3.09 -0.59
C TYR A 67 -4.52 -1.64 -0.59
N SER A 68 -5.35 -0.79 -0.01
CA SER A 68 -5.02 0.62 0.18
C SER A 68 -5.61 1.16 1.47
N PHE A 69 -4.99 2.20 1.98
CA PHE A 69 -5.52 3.04 3.06
C PHE A 69 -5.19 4.51 2.81
N TYR A 70 -5.87 5.37 3.51
CA TYR A 70 -5.65 6.82 3.48
C TYR A 70 -5.53 7.37 4.89
N ILE A 71 -4.96 8.56 5.01
CA ILE A 71 -4.88 9.27 6.29
C ILE A 71 -6.26 9.86 6.58
N ASN A 72 -6.80 9.60 7.76
CA ASN A 72 -8.04 10.22 8.19
C ASN A 72 -7.84 11.73 8.36
N LYS A 73 -8.87 12.52 8.08
CA LYS A 73 -8.82 13.99 8.10
C LYS A 73 -8.23 14.57 9.39
N GLU A 74 -8.52 13.97 10.52
CA GLU A 74 -8.00 14.40 11.84
C GLU A 74 -6.49 14.23 12.00
N TYR A 75 -5.84 13.42 11.16
CA TYR A 75 -4.40 13.14 11.18
C TYR A 75 -3.63 13.76 10.01
N GLU A 76 -4.31 14.40 9.04
CA GLU A 76 -3.68 14.97 7.84
C GLU A 76 -2.72 16.14 8.18
N GLU A 77 -2.96 16.86 9.29
CA GLU A 77 -2.06 17.90 9.80
C GLU A 77 -0.88 17.34 10.62
N ILE A 78 -0.96 16.07 11.03
CA ILE A 78 0.04 15.43 11.87
C ILE A 78 1.01 14.60 11.03
N PHE A 79 0.50 13.87 10.03
CA PHE A 79 1.25 12.95 9.21
C PHE A 79 1.10 13.25 7.72
N SER A 80 2.21 13.23 7.00
CA SER A 80 2.20 13.23 5.52
C SER A 80 2.28 11.80 4.98
N TYR A 81 1.82 11.62 3.76
CA TYR A 81 1.93 10.35 3.03
C TYR A 81 3.40 9.96 2.80
N GLU A 82 4.23 10.95 2.52
CA GLU A 82 5.66 10.81 2.27
C GLU A 82 6.38 10.29 3.52
N TYR A 83 6.09 10.88 4.68
CA TYR A 83 6.62 10.40 5.96
C TYR A 83 6.19 8.96 6.24
N LEU A 84 4.90 8.65 6.07
CA LEU A 84 4.37 7.31 6.33
C LEU A 84 5.01 6.26 5.43
N VAL A 85 5.21 6.54 4.16
CA VAL A 85 5.85 5.59 3.23
C VAL A 85 7.32 5.39 3.58
N GLY A 86 8.05 6.45 3.92
CA GLY A 86 9.44 6.33 4.39
C GLY A 86 9.55 5.48 5.65
N LEU A 87 8.69 5.75 6.63
CA LEU A 87 8.65 5.01 7.89
C LEU A 87 8.29 3.54 7.66
N LEU A 88 7.18 3.26 6.97
CA LEU A 88 6.66 1.92 6.76
C LEU A 88 7.58 1.03 5.91
N ASN A 89 8.32 1.59 4.94
CA ASN A 89 9.28 0.85 4.13
C ASN A 89 10.65 0.72 4.79
N SER A 90 10.88 1.37 5.93
CA SER A 90 12.15 1.24 6.65
C SER A 90 12.42 -0.20 7.09
N GLU A 91 13.68 -0.53 7.26
CA GLU A 91 14.12 -1.84 7.74
C GLU A 91 13.57 -2.16 9.13
N VAL A 92 13.48 -1.15 9.99
CA VAL A 92 12.93 -1.28 11.36
C VAL A 92 11.46 -1.69 11.29
N TYR A 93 10.65 -0.97 10.50
CA TYR A 93 9.23 -1.29 10.35
C TYR A 93 8.99 -2.60 9.59
N ASN A 94 9.85 -2.95 8.65
CA ASN A 94 9.80 -4.25 7.98
C ASN A 94 10.04 -5.41 8.98
N LYS A 95 11.03 -5.27 9.86
CA LYS A 95 11.28 -6.25 10.93
C LYS A 95 10.12 -6.30 11.93
N TYR A 96 9.65 -5.14 12.38
CA TYR A 96 8.51 -5.03 13.30
C TYR A 96 7.24 -5.69 12.74
N PHE A 97 6.91 -5.45 11.48
CA PHE A 97 5.76 -6.08 10.84
C PHE A 97 5.93 -7.60 10.77
N LYS A 98 7.09 -8.09 10.33
CA LYS A 98 7.37 -9.53 10.18
C LYS A 98 7.26 -10.32 11.48
N ILE A 99 7.59 -9.72 12.63
CA ILE A 99 7.43 -10.36 13.95
C ILE A 99 5.95 -10.65 14.23
N ASN A 100 5.04 -9.78 13.81
CA ASN A 100 3.60 -9.84 14.10
C ASN A 100 2.76 -10.39 12.93
N ALA A 101 3.35 -10.54 11.75
CA ALA A 101 2.66 -10.99 10.55
C ALA A 101 2.57 -12.51 10.46
N LYS A 102 1.52 -12.99 9.80
CA LYS A 102 1.42 -14.42 9.46
C LYS A 102 2.34 -14.72 8.27
N LYS A 103 3.28 -15.63 8.49
CA LYS A 103 4.10 -16.19 7.41
C LYS A 103 3.28 -17.20 6.61
N ILE A 104 3.20 -17.02 5.30
CA ILE A 104 2.37 -17.85 4.38
C ILE A 104 3.19 -18.76 3.48
N SER A 105 4.51 -18.49 3.35
CA SER A 105 5.46 -19.36 2.66
C SER A 105 6.85 -19.15 3.24
N LYS A 106 7.87 -19.80 2.67
CA LYS A 106 9.26 -19.70 3.14
C LYS A 106 9.70 -18.24 3.37
N ASN A 107 9.31 -17.31 2.50
CA ASN A 107 9.76 -15.93 2.54
C ASN A 107 8.62 -14.89 2.45
N ALA A 108 7.35 -15.29 2.27
CA ALA A 108 6.24 -14.36 2.08
C ALA A 108 5.38 -14.23 3.33
N TYR A 109 4.89 -13.02 3.56
CA TYR A 109 4.04 -12.63 4.68
C TYR A 109 2.69 -12.12 4.18
N ASP A 110 1.67 -12.28 5.03
CA ASP A 110 0.30 -11.83 4.80
C ASP A 110 0.13 -10.39 5.28
N TYR A 111 -0.11 -9.49 4.32
CA TYR A 111 -0.38 -8.07 4.57
C TYR A 111 -1.88 -7.78 4.63
N TYR A 112 -2.65 -8.68 5.24
CA TYR A 112 -4.09 -8.46 5.38
C TYR A 112 -4.39 -7.16 6.15
N PRO A 113 -5.46 -6.39 5.80
CA PRO A 113 -5.75 -5.11 6.44
C PRO A 113 -5.78 -5.15 7.96
N ASN A 114 -6.34 -6.21 8.55
CA ASN A 114 -6.40 -6.37 10.01
C ASN A 114 -5.00 -6.53 10.68
N LYS A 115 -3.95 -6.75 9.90
CA LYS A 115 -2.56 -6.78 10.38
C LYS A 115 -1.88 -5.45 10.13
N VAL A 116 -2.01 -4.90 8.92
CA VAL A 116 -1.39 -3.62 8.55
C VAL A 116 -1.95 -2.48 9.40
N MET A 117 -3.27 -2.45 9.64
CA MET A 117 -3.92 -1.42 10.47
C MET A 117 -3.57 -1.49 11.97
N LYS A 118 -2.84 -2.53 12.40
CA LYS A 118 -2.32 -2.64 13.78
C LYS A 118 -0.89 -2.12 13.92
N ILE A 119 -0.25 -1.74 12.84
CA ILE A 119 1.08 -1.11 12.89
C ILE A 119 0.94 0.21 13.65
N LYS A 120 1.72 0.34 14.71
CA LYS A 120 1.75 1.58 15.49
C LYS A 120 2.65 2.59 14.82
N ILE A 121 2.11 3.76 14.56
CA ILE A 121 2.81 4.90 13.96
C ILE A 121 3.07 5.91 15.06
N PHE A 122 4.24 6.51 15.05
CA PHE A 122 4.59 7.62 15.92
C PHE A 122 5.19 8.75 15.08
N LYS A 123 5.11 9.96 15.60
CA LYS A 123 5.79 11.12 15.01
C LYS A 123 7.22 11.16 15.55
N ASP A 124 8.16 10.79 14.69
CA ASP A 124 9.59 10.76 15.01
C ASP A 124 10.12 12.17 15.29
N SER A 125 11.13 12.31 16.15
CA SER A 125 11.85 13.58 16.35
C SER A 125 12.51 14.09 15.07
N ASN A 126 12.87 13.18 14.15
CA ASN A 126 13.42 13.47 12.82
C ASN A 126 12.35 13.52 11.73
N TYR A 127 11.07 13.72 12.08
CA TYR A 127 9.93 13.69 11.14
C TYR A 127 10.21 14.41 9.83
N THR A 128 10.60 15.69 9.90
CA THR A 128 10.84 16.51 8.71
C THR A 128 11.97 15.97 7.85
N HIS A 129 13.05 15.48 8.44
CA HIS A 129 14.17 14.89 7.70
C HIS A 129 13.77 13.58 7.00
N ILE A 130 13.00 12.72 7.69
CA ILE A 130 12.48 11.47 7.11
C ILE A 130 11.53 11.78 5.95
N GLU A 131 10.64 12.75 6.12
CA GLU A 131 9.71 13.19 5.08
C GLU A 131 10.46 13.70 3.84
N ASP A 132 11.46 14.57 4.02
CA ASP A 132 12.24 15.16 2.92
C ASP A 132 13.07 14.10 2.18
N LEU A 133 13.67 13.16 2.89
CA LEU A 133 14.37 12.03 2.27
C LEU A 133 13.39 11.13 1.50
N SER A 134 12.20 10.90 2.04
CA SER A 134 11.16 10.13 1.37
C SER A 134 10.66 10.81 0.09
N LYS A 135 10.50 12.13 0.08
CA LYS A 135 10.20 12.92 -1.12
C LYS A 135 11.30 12.76 -2.19
N GLN A 136 12.57 12.76 -1.78
CA GLN A 136 13.70 12.54 -2.69
C GLN A 136 13.67 11.12 -3.28
N VAL A 137 13.38 10.09 -2.47
CA VAL A 137 13.18 8.71 -2.95
C VAL A 137 12.09 8.67 -4.01
N LEU A 138 10.93 9.23 -3.71
CA LEU A 138 9.80 9.26 -4.64
C LEU A 138 10.13 10.01 -5.93
N GLN A 139 10.87 11.11 -5.84
CA GLN A 139 11.29 11.88 -7.02
C GLN A 139 12.27 11.08 -7.90
N ARG A 140 13.27 10.42 -7.31
CA ARG A 140 14.20 9.55 -8.07
C ARG A 140 13.45 8.43 -8.78
N LEU A 141 12.54 7.74 -8.07
CA LEU A 141 11.72 6.68 -8.67
C LEU A 141 10.83 7.19 -9.81
N LYS A 142 10.23 8.37 -9.68
CA LYS A 142 9.46 9.02 -10.76
C LYS A 142 10.32 9.34 -11.99
N ASN A 143 11.58 9.65 -11.79
CA ASN A 143 12.56 9.88 -12.87
C ASN A 143 13.10 8.59 -13.50
N GLY A 144 12.66 7.41 -13.02
CA GLY A 144 13.15 6.11 -13.50
C GLY A 144 14.50 5.67 -12.90
N GLU A 145 14.98 6.37 -11.88
CA GLU A 145 16.19 5.99 -11.15
C GLU A 145 15.88 4.83 -10.19
N SER A 146 16.63 3.75 -10.28
CA SER A 146 16.45 2.57 -9.39
C SER A 146 17.38 2.59 -8.18
N ASN A 147 18.46 3.37 -8.21
CA ASN A 147 19.40 3.45 -7.09
C ASN A 147 18.95 4.51 -6.07
N ILE A 148 18.32 4.04 -5.00
CA ILE A 148 17.83 4.85 -3.87
C ILE A 148 18.46 4.43 -2.53
N SER A 149 19.41 3.50 -2.54
CA SER A 149 19.96 2.86 -1.34
C SER A 149 20.61 3.85 -0.36
N ASP A 150 21.21 4.93 -0.88
CA ASP A 150 21.79 5.99 -0.07
C ASP A 150 20.75 6.75 0.76
N LEU A 151 19.58 6.99 0.18
CA LEU A 151 18.46 7.65 0.86
C LEU A 151 17.78 6.72 1.86
N GLU A 152 17.55 5.47 1.49
CA GLU A 152 17.00 4.44 2.38
C GLU A 152 17.90 4.22 3.60
N TYR A 153 19.21 4.18 3.41
CA TYR A 153 20.19 4.09 4.49
C TYR A 153 20.08 5.27 5.47
N LYS A 154 19.96 6.49 4.96
CA LYS A 154 19.78 7.70 5.79
C LYS A 154 18.48 7.64 6.60
N ILE A 155 17.36 7.28 5.96
CA ILE A 155 16.06 7.11 6.63
C ILE A 155 16.18 6.06 7.76
N ASN A 156 16.78 4.91 7.47
CA ASN A 156 16.96 3.85 8.45
C ASN A 156 17.78 4.30 9.67
N ASN A 157 18.85 5.05 9.45
CA ASN A 157 19.69 5.57 10.53
C ASN A 157 18.96 6.59 11.41
N LEU A 158 18.17 7.48 10.81
CA LEU A 158 17.34 8.43 11.57
C LEU A 158 16.36 7.70 12.47
N ILE A 159 15.63 6.71 11.92
CA ILE A 159 14.63 5.93 12.68
C ILE A 159 15.31 5.12 13.80
N ARG A 160 16.44 4.47 13.52
CA ARG A 160 17.20 3.73 14.53
C ARG A 160 17.69 4.64 15.66
N GLY A 161 18.25 5.79 15.29
CA GLY A 161 18.72 6.77 16.27
C GLY A 161 17.62 7.25 17.21
N SER A 162 16.41 7.51 16.69
CA SER A 162 15.25 7.91 17.49
C SER A 162 14.76 6.80 18.42
N LEU A 163 14.98 5.55 18.06
CA LEU A 163 14.58 4.38 18.86
C LEU A 163 15.70 3.88 19.79
N GLY A 164 16.90 4.41 19.68
CA GLY A 164 18.06 4.01 20.47
C GLY A 164 18.59 2.60 20.11
N ILE A 165 18.47 2.19 18.83
CA ILE A 165 18.88 0.87 18.33
C ILE A 165 19.82 0.94 17.13
#